data_87eafebc73ab775d853406a4011c39c5
#
_entry.id   87eafebc73ab775d853406a4011c39c5
#
_cell.length_a   1.000
_cell.length_b   1.000
_cell.length_c   1.000
_cell.angle_alpha   90.00
_cell.angle_beta   90.00
_cell.angle_gamma   90.00
#
_symmetry.space_group_name_H-M   'P 1'
#
loop_
_entity.id
_entity.type
_entity.pdbx_description
1 polymer ?
#
loop_
_entity_poly.entity_id
_entity_poly.type
_entity_poly.pdbx_seq_one_letter_code
_entity_poly.pdbx_strand_id
1 'polypeptide(L)'
;MMLCSLGKHLAGQDAELLQNQIALLEQYVQDKQERLAEENLFIYTTYTGNTTDAIAQYMIANRDRFVPAIKSDISDRIRELYRMDVLNYLSAQVPFDQEQYDIMKKGITDLGLNKDGRYTTAFRFIESYSKGDLDAFMTLCEKEYDKLNEDFQSFLMYNFANLFVNADEAVKKRAAKFIRHSFLNMDATMIVFVAQQLMQLEGKGH
;
A
#
# COMPACT_ATOMS: atom_id res chain seq x y z
N MET A 1 9.48 24.41 -11.03
CA MET A 1 8.01 24.54 -11.04
C MET A 1 7.31 23.61 -12.05
N MET A 2 7.87 23.31 -13.22
CA MET A 2 7.31 22.37 -14.22
C MET A 2 7.22 20.91 -13.72
N LEU A 3 8.21 20.44 -12.97
CA LEU A 3 8.32 19.05 -12.55
C LEU A 3 7.34 18.67 -11.42
N CYS A 4 6.94 19.60 -10.56
CA CYS A 4 5.92 19.34 -9.54
C CYS A 4 4.51 19.10 -10.10
N SER A 5 4.20 19.57 -11.31
CA SER A 5 2.91 19.31 -11.94
C SER A 5 2.86 17.91 -12.57
N LEU A 6 4.00 17.33 -12.88
CA LEU A 6 4.15 16.01 -13.49
C LEU A 6 3.62 14.88 -12.61
N GLY A 7 3.92 14.90 -11.32
CA GLY A 7 3.45 13.86 -10.38
C GLY A 7 1.94 13.87 -10.13
N LYS A 8 1.25 14.99 -10.38
CA LYS A 8 -0.19 15.11 -10.15
C LYS A 8 -1.07 14.83 -11.38
N HIS A 9 -0.48 14.80 -12.57
CA HIS A 9 -1.23 14.70 -13.84
C HIS A 9 -1.13 13.36 -14.55
N LEU A 10 -0.41 12.37 -13.99
CA LEU A 10 -0.15 11.09 -14.63
C LEU A 10 -1.34 10.12 -14.63
N ALA A 11 -2.33 10.32 -13.79
CA ALA A 11 -3.55 9.53 -13.81
C ALA A 11 -4.46 10.00 -14.97
N GLY A 12 -4.23 9.49 -16.17
CA GLY A 12 -5.10 9.72 -17.33
C GLY A 12 -4.45 10.38 -18.54
N GLN A 13 -3.11 10.44 -18.62
CA GLN A 13 -2.41 11.05 -19.75
C GLN A 13 -1.85 10.05 -20.76
N ASP A 14 -1.77 10.53 -22.00
CA ASP A 14 -1.32 9.86 -23.21
C ASP A 14 0.02 9.12 -23.05
N ALA A 15 0.11 7.89 -23.52
CA ALA A 15 1.31 7.05 -23.45
C ALA A 15 2.55 7.73 -24.04
N GLU A 16 2.36 8.60 -25.04
CA GLU A 16 3.42 9.39 -25.67
C GLU A 16 4.03 10.43 -24.71
N LEU A 17 3.20 11.12 -23.91
CA LEU A 17 3.68 12.09 -22.93
C LEU A 17 4.49 11.36 -21.82
N LEU A 18 4.05 10.19 -21.43
CA LEU A 18 4.73 9.35 -20.44
C LEU A 18 6.10 8.87 -20.96
N GLN A 19 6.15 8.42 -22.21
CA GLN A 19 7.41 8.02 -22.87
C GLN A 19 8.38 9.20 -22.99
N ASN A 20 7.89 10.39 -23.33
CA ASN A 20 8.71 11.60 -23.39
C ASN A 20 9.25 12.00 -22.01
N GLN A 21 8.48 11.81 -20.95
CA GLN A 21 8.93 12.08 -19.59
C GLN A 21 9.98 11.07 -19.13
N ILE A 22 9.79 9.78 -19.46
CA ILE A 22 10.78 8.74 -19.19
C ILE A 22 12.06 9.01 -19.98
N ALA A 23 11.97 9.37 -21.27
CA ALA A 23 13.12 9.72 -22.10
C ALA A 23 13.87 10.95 -21.57
N LEU A 24 13.15 11.98 -21.09
CA LEU A 24 13.75 13.14 -20.42
C LEU A 24 14.47 12.74 -19.13
N LEU A 25 13.87 11.86 -18.31
CA LEU A 25 14.49 11.34 -17.10
C LEU A 25 15.73 10.47 -17.44
N GLU A 26 15.66 9.67 -18.48
CA GLU A 26 16.82 8.88 -18.97
C GLU A 26 17.95 9.76 -19.43
N GLN A 27 17.66 10.76 -20.26
CA GLN A 27 18.66 11.74 -20.72
C GLN A 27 19.25 12.50 -19.55
N TYR A 28 18.42 12.87 -18.59
CA TYR A 28 18.80 13.53 -17.35
C TYR A 28 19.73 12.68 -16.50
N VAL A 29 19.48 11.38 -16.36
CA VAL A 29 20.34 10.44 -15.61
C VAL A 29 21.67 10.21 -16.31
N GLN A 30 21.72 10.31 -17.63
CA GLN A 30 22.93 10.07 -18.43
C GLN A 30 23.89 11.25 -18.49
N ASP A 31 23.38 12.49 -18.51
CA ASP A 31 24.20 13.64 -18.93
C ASP A 31 24.96 14.38 -17.83
N LYS A 32 24.58 14.33 -16.55
CA LYS A 32 25.24 15.18 -15.52
C LYS A 32 25.16 14.62 -14.10
N GLN A 33 26.28 14.27 -13.53
CA GLN A 33 26.37 13.41 -12.35
C GLN A 33 25.97 14.05 -10.99
N GLU A 34 26.28 15.28 -10.71
CA GLU A 34 26.07 15.84 -9.34
C GLU A 34 24.90 16.82 -9.23
N ARG A 35 24.78 17.74 -10.14
CA ARG A 35 23.68 18.73 -10.13
C ARG A 35 22.33 18.13 -10.37
N LEU A 36 22.29 17.02 -11.01
CA LEU A 36 21.12 16.21 -11.33
C LEU A 36 20.66 15.33 -10.20
N ALA A 37 21.56 14.93 -9.32
CA ALA A 37 21.20 14.14 -8.14
C ALA A 37 20.17 14.90 -7.28
N GLU A 38 20.40 16.20 -7.01
CA GLU A 38 19.50 17.01 -6.19
C GLU A 38 18.14 17.28 -6.86
N GLU A 39 18.14 17.60 -8.18
CA GLU A 39 16.91 17.89 -8.91
C GLU A 39 16.05 16.62 -9.14
N ASN A 40 16.68 15.51 -9.45
CA ASN A 40 15.99 14.23 -9.64
C ASN A 40 15.54 13.59 -8.33
N LEU A 41 16.30 13.76 -7.26
CA LEU A 41 15.92 13.32 -5.93
C LEU A 41 14.51 13.83 -5.57
N PHE A 42 14.24 15.10 -5.82
CA PHE A 42 12.92 15.68 -5.55
C PHE A 42 11.80 14.98 -6.32
N ILE A 43 12.00 14.63 -7.60
CA ILE A 43 11.00 13.93 -8.42
C ILE A 43 10.72 12.54 -7.86
N TYR A 44 11.77 11.77 -7.62
CA TYR A 44 11.64 10.37 -7.19
C TYR A 44 11.17 10.24 -5.75
N THR A 45 11.63 11.10 -4.85
CA THR A 45 11.25 11.04 -3.43
C THR A 45 9.88 11.61 -3.14
N THR A 46 9.37 12.51 -3.99
CA THR A 46 8.02 13.09 -3.86
C THR A 46 6.95 12.35 -4.66
N TYR A 47 7.34 11.38 -5.50
CA TYR A 47 6.39 10.60 -6.28
C TYR A 47 5.50 9.76 -5.35
N THR A 48 4.19 9.94 -5.45
CA THR A 48 3.18 9.32 -4.55
C THR A 48 2.29 8.29 -5.26
N GLY A 49 2.64 7.88 -6.49
CA GLY A 49 1.91 6.86 -7.23
C GLY A 49 1.98 5.46 -6.60
N ASN A 50 1.58 4.47 -7.37
CA ASN A 50 1.63 3.05 -6.99
C ASN A 50 2.71 2.32 -7.81
N THR A 51 3.00 1.06 -7.47
CA THR A 51 4.07 0.29 -8.14
C THR A 51 3.76 -0.04 -9.60
N THR A 52 2.52 0.08 -10.06
CA THR A 52 2.12 -0.20 -11.46
C THR A 52 2.27 1.01 -12.38
N ASP A 53 2.48 2.19 -11.82
CA ASP A 53 2.69 3.39 -12.61
C ASP A 53 4.03 3.37 -13.36
N ALA A 54 4.07 3.98 -14.54
CA ALA A 54 5.23 3.95 -15.41
C ALA A 54 6.51 4.52 -14.77
N ILE A 55 6.39 5.58 -13.96
CA ILE A 55 7.53 6.16 -13.23
C ILE A 55 8.04 5.18 -12.17
N ALA A 56 7.15 4.55 -11.41
CA ALA A 56 7.52 3.54 -10.43
C ALA A 56 8.22 2.34 -11.10
N GLN A 57 7.66 1.85 -12.21
CA GLN A 57 8.25 0.77 -13.00
C GLN A 57 9.63 1.14 -13.56
N TYR A 58 9.79 2.38 -14.02
CA TYR A 58 11.09 2.88 -14.45
C TYR A 58 12.10 2.91 -13.30
N MET A 59 11.74 3.42 -12.12
CA MET A 59 12.60 3.43 -10.94
C MET A 59 13.02 2.00 -10.54
N ILE A 60 12.06 1.07 -10.52
CA ILE A 60 12.30 -0.33 -10.15
C ILE A 60 13.25 -1.02 -11.15
N ALA A 61 13.00 -0.85 -12.45
CA ALA A 61 13.80 -1.48 -13.50
C ALA A 61 15.22 -0.92 -13.58
N ASN A 62 15.42 0.35 -13.27
CA ASN A 62 16.69 1.05 -13.39
C ASN A 62 17.40 1.34 -12.07
N ARG A 63 16.92 0.77 -10.94
CA ARG A 63 17.44 1.05 -9.58
C ARG A 63 18.96 0.95 -9.43
N ASP A 64 19.60 0.10 -10.21
CA ASP A 64 21.04 -0.12 -10.17
C ASP A 64 21.84 0.86 -11.05
N ARG A 65 21.16 1.59 -11.93
CA ARG A 65 21.75 2.58 -12.84
C ARG A 65 21.83 3.99 -12.24
N PHE A 66 21.08 4.24 -11.15
CA PHE A 66 21.09 5.54 -10.48
C PHE A 66 22.46 5.81 -9.83
N VAL A 67 22.88 7.07 -9.87
CA VAL A 67 24.14 7.49 -9.25
C VAL A 67 24.14 7.23 -7.74
N PRO A 68 25.30 6.94 -7.13
CA PRO A 68 25.36 6.60 -5.71
C PRO A 68 24.68 7.61 -4.77
N ALA A 69 24.75 8.89 -5.12
CA ALA A 69 24.19 9.97 -4.29
C ALA A 69 22.67 9.85 -4.09
N ILE A 70 21.93 9.31 -5.05
CA ILE A 70 20.45 9.16 -4.97
C ILE A 70 19.98 7.72 -4.85
N LYS A 71 20.87 6.75 -5.01
CA LYS A 71 20.50 5.32 -5.04
C LYS A 71 19.81 4.86 -3.77
N SER A 72 20.23 5.37 -2.61
CA SER A 72 19.59 5.04 -1.33
C SER A 72 18.15 5.52 -1.30
N ASP A 73 17.94 6.79 -1.65
CA ASP A 73 16.62 7.44 -1.59
C ASP A 73 15.64 6.84 -2.59
N ILE A 74 16.12 6.47 -3.80
CA ILE A 74 15.34 5.70 -4.78
C ILE A 74 14.94 4.34 -4.21
N SER A 75 15.86 3.65 -3.54
CA SER A 75 15.58 2.34 -2.94
C SER A 75 14.56 2.45 -1.81
N ASP A 76 14.64 3.48 -0.99
CA ASP A 76 13.69 3.75 0.10
C ASP A 76 12.32 4.11 -0.48
N ARG A 77 12.31 4.88 -1.56
CA ARG A 77 11.05 5.20 -2.26
C ARG A 77 10.38 3.98 -2.87
N ILE A 78 11.13 3.11 -3.52
CA ILE A 78 10.61 1.84 -4.06
C ILE A 78 10.01 0.98 -2.92
N ARG A 79 10.68 0.86 -1.78
CA ARG A 79 10.13 0.15 -0.61
C ARG A 79 8.82 0.76 -0.13
N GLU A 80 8.76 2.10 -0.07
CA GLU A 80 7.56 2.81 0.36
C GLU A 80 6.39 2.61 -0.60
N LEU A 81 6.61 2.62 -1.92
CA LEU A 81 5.58 2.33 -2.91
C LEU A 81 4.99 0.92 -2.71
N TYR A 82 5.83 -0.10 -2.56
CA TYR A 82 5.36 -1.45 -2.27
C TYR A 82 4.64 -1.56 -0.93
N ARG A 83 5.13 -0.86 0.10
CA ARG A 83 4.46 -0.81 1.39
C ARG A 83 3.06 -0.21 1.26
N MET A 84 2.93 0.91 0.55
CA MET A 84 1.64 1.57 0.32
C MET A 84 0.65 0.71 -0.47
N ASP A 85 1.10 -0.02 -1.47
CA ASP A 85 0.24 -0.95 -2.21
C ASP A 85 -0.31 -2.06 -1.29
N VAL A 86 0.53 -2.64 -0.44
CA VAL A 86 0.10 -3.64 0.55
C VAL A 86 -0.92 -3.04 1.54
N LEU A 87 -0.69 -1.81 2.02
CA LEU A 87 -1.61 -1.12 2.92
C LEU A 87 -2.97 -0.85 2.26
N ASN A 88 -2.97 -0.43 0.99
CA ASN A 88 -4.19 -0.20 0.23
C ASN A 88 -5.03 -1.49 0.07
N TYR A 89 -4.38 -2.62 -0.20
CA TYR A 89 -5.07 -3.91 -0.24
C TYR A 89 -5.55 -4.34 1.15
N LEU A 90 -4.75 -4.17 2.20
CA LEU A 90 -5.16 -4.53 3.57
C LEU A 90 -6.36 -3.72 4.05
N SER A 91 -6.42 -2.44 3.72
CA SER A 91 -7.54 -1.56 4.10
C SER A 91 -8.76 -1.70 3.19
N ALA A 92 -8.70 -2.58 2.17
CA ALA A 92 -9.74 -2.72 1.15
C ALA A 92 -10.15 -1.37 0.49
N GLN A 93 -9.21 -0.43 0.40
CA GLN A 93 -9.44 0.86 -0.26
C GLN A 93 -9.42 0.76 -1.79
N VAL A 94 -8.79 -0.28 -2.31
CA VAL A 94 -8.75 -0.58 -3.74
C VAL A 94 -9.46 -1.91 -4.00
N PRO A 95 -10.20 -2.04 -5.12
CA PRO A 95 -10.74 -3.33 -5.53
C PRO A 95 -9.61 -4.37 -5.68
N PHE A 96 -9.87 -5.61 -5.25
CA PHE A 96 -8.89 -6.66 -5.44
C PHE A 96 -8.75 -7.02 -6.91
N ASP A 97 -7.56 -6.87 -7.44
CA ASP A 97 -7.15 -7.28 -8.78
C ASP A 97 -6.04 -8.32 -8.64
N GLN A 98 -6.31 -9.55 -9.10
CA GLN A 98 -5.39 -10.68 -8.95
C GLN A 98 -4.08 -10.45 -9.72
N GLU A 99 -4.14 -9.90 -10.93
CA GLU A 99 -2.94 -9.67 -11.75
C GLU A 99 -2.01 -8.64 -11.10
N GLN A 100 -2.58 -7.51 -10.68
CA GLN A 100 -1.82 -6.45 -10.00
C GLN A 100 -1.26 -6.92 -8.65
N TYR A 101 -2.06 -7.70 -7.91
CA TYR A 101 -1.62 -8.29 -6.66
C TYR A 101 -0.43 -9.24 -6.84
N ASP A 102 -0.46 -10.10 -7.87
CA ASP A 102 0.61 -11.04 -8.16
C ASP A 102 1.89 -10.31 -8.62
N ILE A 103 1.77 -9.23 -9.42
CA ILE A 103 2.88 -8.35 -9.80
C ILE A 103 3.53 -7.72 -8.56
N MET A 104 2.72 -7.15 -7.66
CA MET A 104 3.18 -6.54 -6.41
C MET A 104 3.91 -7.58 -5.54
N LYS A 105 3.30 -8.74 -5.31
CA LYS A 105 3.86 -9.82 -4.49
C LYS A 105 5.18 -10.34 -5.04
N LYS A 106 5.25 -10.52 -6.37
CA LYS A 106 6.46 -10.89 -7.06
C LYS A 106 7.55 -9.83 -6.89
N GLY A 107 7.23 -8.56 -7.08
CA GLY A 107 8.18 -7.46 -6.93
C GLY A 107 8.76 -7.38 -5.51
N ILE A 108 7.93 -7.52 -4.48
CA ILE A 108 8.37 -7.59 -3.08
C ILE A 108 9.36 -8.74 -2.86
N THR A 109 9.11 -9.88 -3.49
CA THR A 109 9.98 -11.07 -3.40
C THR A 109 11.30 -10.84 -4.13
N ASP A 110 11.25 -10.40 -5.38
CA ASP A 110 12.42 -10.19 -6.25
C ASP A 110 13.38 -9.13 -5.69
N LEU A 111 12.82 -8.11 -5.04
CA LEU A 111 13.61 -7.05 -4.37
C LEU A 111 14.06 -7.44 -2.96
N GLY A 112 13.68 -8.61 -2.47
CA GLY A 112 14.04 -9.09 -1.14
C GLY A 112 13.45 -8.25 0.00
N LEU A 113 12.32 -7.60 -0.22
CA LEU A 113 11.67 -6.73 0.78
C LEU A 113 10.97 -7.52 1.89
N ASN A 114 10.77 -8.83 1.70
CA ASN A 114 10.12 -9.72 2.65
C ASN A 114 11.08 -10.67 3.38
N LYS A 115 12.37 -10.31 3.49
CA LYS A 115 13.37 -11.17 4.13
C LYS A 115 13.07 -11.46 5.61
N ASP A 116 12.46 -10.52 6.31
CA ASP A 116 12.03 -10.66 7.71
C ASP A 116 10.62 -11.25 7.87
N GLY A 117 9.97 -11.61 6.77
CA GLY A 117 8.62 -12.18 6.78
C GLY A 117 7.48 -11.21 7.05
N ARG A 118 7.77 -9.89 7.17
CA ARG A 118 6.76 -8.85 7.53
C ARG A 118 5.55 -8.83 6.60
N TYR A 119 5.73 -9.10 5.32
CA TYR A 119 4.65 -9.12 4.33
C TYR A 119 3.92 -10.47 4.27
N THR A 120 4.51 -11.55 4.78
CA THR A 120 3.92 -12.90 4.69
C THR A 120 2.55 -12.96 5.37
N THR A 121 2.45 -12.41 6.57
CA THR A 121 1.17 -12.35 7.30
C THR A 121 0.19 -11.42 6.58
N ALA A 122 0.62 -10.24 6.14
CA ALA A 122 -0.21 -9.30 5.40
C ALA A 122 -0.82 -9.95 4.14
N PHE A 123 -0.03 -10.69 3.36
CA PHE A 123 -0.52 -11.41 2.18
C PHE A 123 -1.61 -12.42 2.52
N ARG A 124 -1.47 -13.15 3.63
CA ARG A 124 -2.50 -14.10 4.07
C ARG A 124 -3.83 -13.41 4.40
N PHE A 125 -3.78 -12.22 5.03
CA PHE A 125 -4.97 -11.43 5.29
C PHE A 125 -5.63 -10.96 4.00
N ILE A 126 -4.86 -10.39 3.06
CA ILE A 126 -5.37 -9.94 1.76
C ILE A 126 -5.99 -11.10 0.97
N GLU A 127 -5.28 -12.22 0.88
CA GLU A 127 -5.75 -13.42 0.16
C GLU A 127 -6.98 -14.07 0.81
N SER A 128 -7.10 -14.00 2.12
CA SER A 128 -8.26 -14.54 2.84
C SER A 128 -9.51 -13.70 2.56
N TYR A 129 -9.39 -12.39 2.70
CA TYR A 129 -10.49 -11.46 2.46
C TYR A 129 -10.92 -11.43 0.98
N SER A 130 -9.97 -11.50 0.04
CA SER A 130 -10.26 -11.44 -1.40
C SER A 130 -11.11 -12.61 -1.91
N LYS A 131 -11.12 -13.73 -1.18
CA LYS A 131 -11.96 -14.89 -1.47
C LYS A 131 -13.43 -14.71 -1.08
N GLY A 132 -13.75 -13.65 -0.33
CA GLY A 132 -15.10 -13.38 0.16
C GLY A 132 -15.58 -14.29 1.30
N ASP A 133 -14.71 -15.18 1.81
CA ASP A 133 -15.02 -16.03 2.97
C ASP A 133 -14.74 -15.26 4.28
N LEU A 134 -15.75 -14.50 4.71
CA LEU A 134 -15.64 -13.64 5.89
C LEU A 134 -15.49 -14.42 7.20
N ASP A 135 -15.96 -15.65 7.27
CA ASP A 135 -15.77 -16.50 8.47
C ASP A 135 -14.32 -16.98 8.59
N ALA A 136 -13.73 -17.43 7.48
CA ALA A 136 -12.32 -17.78 7.43
C ALA A 136 -11.43 -16.56 7.69
N PHE A 137 -11.79 -15.39 7.14
CA PHE A 137 -11.08 -14.14 7.40
C PHE A 137 -11.14 -13.75 8.87
N MET A 138 -12.31 -13.81 9.52
CA MET A 138 -12.43 -13.57 10.95
C MET A 138 -11.59 -14.54 11.79
N THR A 139 -11.56 -15.82 11.40
CA THR A 139 -10.74 -16.82 12.08
C THR A 139 -9.25 -16.49 11.98
N LEU A 140 -8.81 -15.96 10.85
CA LEU A 140 -7.44 -15.48 10.67
C LEU A 140 -7.15 -14.26 11.55
N CYS A 141 -8.08 -13.28 11.60
CA CYS A 141 -7.96 -12.11 12.47
C CYS A 141 -7.79 -12.52 13.95
N GLU A 142 -8.64 -13.39 14.44
CA GLU A 142 -8.59 -13.85 15.85
C GLU A 142 -7.30 -14.57 16.22
N LYS A 143 -6.62 -15.21 15.25
CA LYS A 143 -5.42 -16.02 15.50
C LYS A 143 -4.11 -15.29 15.21
N GLU A 144 -4.10 -14.37 14.27
CA GLU A 144 -2.84 -13.89 13.69
C GLU A 144 -2.74 -12.36 13.57
N TYR A 145 -3.75 -11.62 14.00
CA TYR A 145 -3.72 -10.15 13.95
C TYR A 145 -2.47 -9.57 14.62
N ASP A 146 -2.11 -10.08 15.79
CA ASP A 146 -0.94 -9.62 16.57
C ASP A 146 0.41 -9.92 15.90
N LYS A 147 0.41 -10.73 14.82
CA LYS A 147 1.61 -10.98 14.02
C LYS A 147 1.82 -9.93 12.93
N LEU A 148 0.83 -9.09 12.66
CA LEU A 148 0.99 -7.92 11.79
C LEU A 148 1.79 -6.85 12.54
N ASN A 149 2.62 -6.09 11.82
CA ASN A 149 3.21 -4.90 12.41
C ASN A 149 2.14 -3.81 12.64
N GLU A 150 2.45 -2.82 13.47
CA GLU A 150 1.49 -1.78 13.89
C GLU A 150 0.86 -1.02 12.72
N ASP A 151 1.64 -0.68 11.70
CA ASP A 151 1.12 -0.04 10.49
C ASP A 151 0.07 -0.92 9.80
N PHE A 152 0.36 -2.21 9.61
CA PHE A 152 -0.53 -3.15 8.95
C PHE A 152 -1.79 -3.41 9.78
N GLN A 153 -1.66 -3.47 11.11
CA GLN A 153 -2.80 -3.55 12.03
C GLN A 153 -3.72 -2.35 11.86
N SER A 154 -3.17 -1.14 11.88
CA SER A 154 -3.92 0.10 11.73
C SER A 154 -4.68 0.17 10.40
N PHE A 155 -4.01 -0.16 9.29
CA PHE A 155 -4.63 -0.14 7.97
C PHE A 155 -5.67 -1.25 7.77
N LEU A 156 -5.46 -2.45 8.34
CA LEU A 156 -6.48 -3.49 8.34
C LEU A 156 -7.75 -3.01 9.04
N MET A 157 -7.62 -2.31 10.17
CA MET A 157 -8.75 -1.80 10.94
C MET A 157 -9.45 -0.61 10.29
N TYR A 158 -8.80 0.08 9.34
CA TYR A 158 -9.34 1.28 8.71
C TYR A 158 -10.73 1.08 8.07
N ASN A 159 -10.96 -0.04 7.40
CA ASN A 159 -12.23 -0.38 6.76
C ASN A 159 -12.86 -1.67 7.30
N PHE A 160 -12.33 -2.17 8.41
CA PHE A 160 -12.63 -3.51 8.91
C PHE A 160 -14.12 -3.77 9.09
N ALA A 161 -14.84 -2.88 9.78
CA ALA A 161 -16.26 -3.08 10.05
C ALA A 161 -17.09 -3.09 8.75
N ASN A 162 -16.70 -2.31 7.74
CA ASN A 162 -17.40 -2.24 6.46
C ASN A 162 -17.35 -3.57 5.70
N LEU A 163 -16.31 -4.37 5.88
CA LEU A 163 -16.20 -5.69 5.27
C LEU A 163 -17.31 -6.63 5.74
N PHE A 164 -17.84 -6.41 6.95
CA PHE A 164 -18.81 -7.31 7.58
C PHE A 164 -20.26 -6.79 7.57
N VAL A 165 -20.53 -5.64 6.95
CA VAL A 165 -21.90 -5.05 6.93
C VAL A 165 -22.94 -6.04 6.37
N ASN A 166 -22.56 -6.82 5.35
CA ASN A 166 -23.42 -7.80 4.71
C ASN A 166 -23.16 -9.25 5.17
N ALA A 167 -22.34 -9.47 6.19
CA ALA A 167 -22.09 -10.78 6.76
C ALA A 167 -23.30 -11.30 7.54
N ASP A 168 -23.32 -12.60 7.83
CA ASP A 168 -24.31 -13.13 8.76
C ASP A 168 -24.10 -12.60 10.19
N GLU A 169 -25.14 -12.73 11.02
CA GLU A 169 -25.15 -12.17 12.38
C GLU A 169 -24.10 -12.81 13.30
N ALA A 170 -23.71 -14.06 13.07
CA ALA A 170 -22.70 -14.73 13.85
C ALA A 170 -21.32 -14.14 13.57
N VAL A 171 -20.98 -13.93 12.30
CA VAL A 171 -19.73 -13.29 11.86
C VAL A 171 -19.68 -11.82 12.28
N LYS A 172 -20.76 -11.07 12.14
CA LYS A 172 -20.87 -9.69 12.64
C LYS A 172 -20.57 -9.57 14.14
N LYS A 173 -21.12 -10.46 14.95
CA LYS A 173 -20.86 -10.49 16.41
C LYS A 173 -19.40 -10.78 16.72
N ARG A 174 -18.76 -11.68 15.98
CA ARG A 174 -17.32 -11.96 16.11
C ARG A 174 -16.50 -10.72 15.73
N ALA A 175 -16.82 -10.08 14.59
CA ALA A 175 -16.14 -8.86 14.15
C ALA A 175 -16.27 -7.73 15.18
N ALA A 176 -17.49 -7.49 15.72
CA ALA A 176 -17.70 -6.50 16.75
C ALA A 176 -16.92 -6.79 18.04
N LYS A 177 -16.85 -8.05 18.46
CA LYS A 177 -16.04 -8.47 19.62
C LYS A 177 -14.55 -8.23 19.36
N PHE A 178 -14.06 -8.59 18.18
CA PHE A 178 -12.68 -8.41 17.78
C PHE A 178 -12.28 -6.93 17.75
N ILE A 179 -13.10 -6.06 17.15
CA ILE A 179 -12.88 -4.61 17.13
C ILE A 179 -12.72 -4.06 18.56
N ARG A 180 -13.61 -4.43 19.49
CA ARG A 180 -13.54 -3.95 20.88
C ARG A 180 -12.25 -4.40 21.58
N HIS A 181 -11.78 -5.59 21.29
CA HIS A 181 -10.53 -6.09 21.85
C HIS A 181 -9.31 -5.33 21.27
N SER A 182 -9.34 -5.03 19.98
CA SER A 182 -8.25 -4.35 19.27
C SER A 182 -8.10 -2.87 19.68
N PHE A 183 -9.13 -2.24 20.29
CA PHE A 183 -9.04 -0.85 20.77
C PHE A 183 -7.91 -0.61 21.78
N LEU A 184 -7.51 -1.63 22.52
CA LEU A 184 -6.44 -1.52 23.52
C LEU A 184 -5.07 -1.16 22.91
N ASN A 185 -4.89 -1.44 21.61
CA ASN A 185 -3.63 -1.26 20.90
C ASN A 185 -3.69 -0.12 19.85
N MET A 186 -4.78 0.66 19.83
CA MET A 186 -4.97 1.74 18.87
C MET A 186 -4.66 3.11 19.47
N ASP A 187 -4.18 4.03 18.64
CA ASP A 187 -4.12 5.45 19.02
C ASP A 187 -5.53 6.07 19.15
N ALA A 188 -5.62 7.21 19.83
CA ALA A 188 -6.90 7.85 20.13
C ALA A 188 -7.72 8.22 18.89
N THR A 189 -7.06 8.60 17.78
CA THR A 189 -7.72 8.97 16.52
C THR A 189 -8.35 7.75 15.87
N MET A 190 -7.61 6.64 15.82
CA MET A 190 -8.12 5.37 15.32
C MET A 190 -9.26 4.81 16.16
N ILE A 191 -9.19 4.93 17.48
CA ILE A 191 -10.29 4.50 18.37
C ILE A 191 -11.61 5.19 18.01
N VAL A 192 -11.61 6.51 17.83
CA VAL A 192 -12.81 7.27 17.45
C VAL A 192 -13.36 6.80 16.11
N PHE A 193 -12.48 6.67 15.12
CA PHE A 193 -12.86 6.27 13.77
C PHE A 193 -13.45 4.83 13.75
N VAL A 194 -12.76 3.88 14.37
CA VAL A 194 -13.19 2.47 14.40
C VAL A 194 -14.43 2.29 15.29
N ALA A 195 -14.61 3.11 16.35
CA ALA A 195 -15.82 3.11 17.15
C ALA A 195 -17.06 3.51 16.33
N GLN A 196 -16.94 4.49 15.44
CA GLN A 196 -18.03 4.85 14.51
C GLN A 196 -18.39 3.68 13.58
N GLN A 197 -17.41 2.98 13.03
CA GLN A 197 -17.65 1.78 12.21
C GLN A 197 -18.33 0.66 13.03
N LEU A 198 -17.92 0.47 14.28
CA LEU A 198 -18.54 -0.51 15.15
C LEU A 198 -20.02 -0.20 15.39
N MET A 199 -20.36 1.07 15.60
CA MET A 199 -21.77 1.50 15.76
C MET A 199 -22.60 1.19 14.51
N GLN A 200 -22.05 1.39 13.32
CA GLN A 200 -22.71 1.03 12.06
C GLN A 200 -22.92 -0.49 11.95
N LEU A 201 -21.88 -1.27 12.26
CA LEU A 201 -21.94 -2.73 12.24
C LEU A 201 -23.01 -3.30 13.20
N GLU A 202 -23.21 -2.66 14.34
CA GLU A 202 -24.20 -3.04 15.36
C GLU A 202 -25.60 -2.46 15.09
N GLY A 203 -25.80 -1.71 14.01
CA GLY A 203 -27.07 -1.06 13.71
C GLY A 203 -27.45 0.07 14.67
N LYS A 204 -26.49 0.64 15.39
CA LYS A 204 -26.69 1.73 16.37
C LYS A 204 -26.32 3.11 15.84
N GLY A 205 -25.91 3.20 14.58
CA GLY A 205 -25.51 4.44 13.92
C GLY A 205 -26.63 5.00 13.07
N HIS A 206 -27.50 5.81 13.66
CA HIS A 206 -28.40 6.73 12.97
C HIS A 206 -28.33 8.09 13.66
#